data_dd66effcea02d62b25040ab6cce02a10
#
_entry.id   dd66effcea02d62b25040ab6cce02a10
#
_cell.length_a   1.000
_cell.length_b   1.000
_cell.length_c   1.000
_cell.angle_alpha   90.00
_cell.angle_beta   90.00
_cell.angle_gamma   90.00
#
_symmetry.space_group_name_H-M   'P 1'
#
loop_
_entity.id
_entity.type
_entity.pdbx_description
1 polymer ?
#
loop_
_entity_poly.entity_id
_entity_poly.type
_entity_poly.pdbx_seq_one_letter_code
_entity_poly.pdbx_strand_id
1 'polypeptide(L)'
;TNLFTNQFTMNADRNITIRNLLASGPRSTRQIVELSGISQATVSRTIQAMGNEVVRFGPYQSIQYALRRPLLATPDIPIYRVTPEGQLETLGTLSPVQPTGYVMTPSAGRATLSEGFPWWLDDMRPQGFLGRAFVAALAAPLGLPSRLGDWQEEHVLRALISQFGYDAVGNLVLGEQGREHFLLRQEPLPLPASLLNDSYALLAQQALSGETPASSAGGEQPKFTAYVETASGRSHVLVKFTLPDAEA
;
A
#
# COMPACT_ATOMS: atom_id res chain seq x y z
N THR A 1 -22.04 -25.52 -38.68
CA THR A 1 -22.37 -24.87 -37.38
C THR A 1 -21.60 -25.51 -36.24
N ASN A 2 -21.28 -26.82 -36.27
CA ASN A 2 -20.65 -27.53 -35.13
C ASN A 2 -19.15 -27.26 -34.91
N LEU A 3 -18.38 -26.83 -35.90
CA LEU A 3 -16.92 -26.61 -35.75
C LEU A 3 -16.60 -25.34 -34.99
N PHE A 4 -17.35 -24.25 -35.15
CA PHE A 4 -17.17 -22.99 -34.44
C PHE A 4 -17.55 -23.11 -32.95
N THR A 5 -18.60 -23.84 -32.63
CA THR A 5 -19.06 -24.09 -31.25
C THR A 5 -18.03 -24.90 -30.47
N ASN A 6 -17.46 -25.96 -31.05
CA ASN A 6 -16.42 -26.78 -30.41
C ASN A 6 -15.11 -26.00 -30.15
N GLN A 7 -14.72 -25.12 -31.05
CA GLN A 7 -13.48 -24.34 -30.88
C GLN A 7 -13.61 -23.25 -29.79
N PHE A 8 -14.80 -22.68 -29.65
CA PHE A 8 -15.12 -21.73 -28.60
C PHE A 8 -15.12 -22.39 -27.22
N THR A 9 -15.74 -23.56 -27.10
CA THR A 9 -15.79 -24.34 -25.84
C THR A 9 -14.39 -24.79 -25.40
N MET A 10 -13.59 -25.34 -26.33
CA MET A 10 -12.20 -25.75 -26.04
C MET A 10 -11.28 -24.60 -25.63
N ASN A 11 -11.48 -23.39 -26.14
CA ASN A 11 -10.69 -22.23 -25.74
C ASN A 11 -11.11 -21.70 -24.36
N ALA A 12 -12.40 -21.76 -24.02
CA ALA A 12 -12.93 -21.42 -22.70
C ALA A 12 -12.38 -22.38 -21.63
N ASP A 13 -12.37 -23.68 -21.89
CA ASP A 13 -11.85 -24.69 -20.96
C ASP A 13 -10.35 -24.51 -20.68
N ARG A 14 -9.56 -24.18 -21.70
CA ARG A 14 -8.11 -23.90 -21.56
C ARG A 14 -7.84 -22.65 -20.73
N ASN A 15 -8.63 -21.60 -20.96
CA ASN A 15 -8.52 -20.36 -20.16
C ASN A 15 -8.84 -20.64 -18.68
N ILE A 16 -9.93 -21.36 -18.40
CA ILE A 16 -10.32 -21.75 -17.04
C ILE A 16 -9.21 -22.59 -16.38
N THR A 17 -8.65 -23.56 -17.10
CA THR A 17 -7.57 -24.42 -16.57
C THR A 17 -6.34 -23.59 -16.19
N ILE A 18 -5.86 -22.71 -17.07
CA ILE A 18 -4.68 -21.87 -16.82
C ILE A 18 -4.98 -20.88 -15.68
N ARG A 19 -6.17 -20.29 -15.66
CA ARG A 19 -6.61 -19.39 -14.59
C ARG A 19 -6.58 -20.09 -13.23
N ASN A 20 -7.10 -21.29 -13.12
CA ASN A 20 -7.13 -22.07 -11.88
C ASN A 20 -5.70 -22.42 -11.40
N LEU A 21 -4.80 -22.75 -12.32
CA LEU A 21 -3.38 -22.98 -11.98
C LEU A 21 -2.72 -21.71 -11.44
N LEU A 22 -2.97 -20.55 -12.04
CA LEU A 22 -2.41 -19.27 -11.60
C LEU A 22 -3.10 -18.75 -10.32
N ALA A 23 -4.35 -19.12 -10.08
CA ALA A 23 -5.05 -18.80 -8.83
C ALA A 23 -4.45 -19.53 -7.62
N SER A 24 -3.86 -20.71 -7.81
CA SER A 24 -3.15 -21.45 -6.75
C SER A 24 -1.74 -20.92 -6.50
N GLY A 25 -1.25 -19.99 -7.30
CA GLY A 25 0.06 -19.34 -7.15
C GLY A 25 0.77 -19.10 -8.47
N PRO A 26 1.84 -18.31 -8.44
CA PRO A 26 2.66 -18.00 -9.61
C PRO A 26 3.24 -19.25 -10.30
N ARG A 27 3.30 -19.22 -11.63
CA ARG A 27 3.83 -20.34 -12.44
C ARG A 27 4.62 -19.83 -13.65
N SER A 28 5.66 -20.56 -14.00
CA SER A 28 6.32 -20.41 -15.30
C SER A 28 5.53 -21.09 -16.40
N THR A 29 5.75 -20.71 -17.66
CA THR A 29 5.14 -21.38 -18.82
C THR A 29 5.39 -22.90 -18.79
N ARG A 30 6.61 -23.32 -18.43
CA ARG A 30 6.97 -24.73 -18.32
C ARG A 30 6.09 -25.46 -17.30
N GLN A 31 5.93 -24.90 -16.10
CA GLN A 31 5.10 -25.50 -15.04
C GLN A 31 3.62 -25.59 -15.48
N ILE A 32 3.10 -24.57 -16.18
CA ILE A 32 1.73 -24.59 -16.69
C ILE A 32 1.57 -25.72 -17.74
N VAL A 33 2.53 -25.87 -18.65
CA VAL A 33 2.55 -26.97 -19.64
C VAL A 33 2.55 -28.33 -18.96
N GLU A 34 3.46 -28.54 -17.99
CA GLU A 34 3.59 -29.79 -17.26
C GLU A 34 2.31 -30.16 -16.49
N LEU A 35 1.67 -29.19 -15.85
CA LEU A 35 0.47 -29.42 -15.04
C LEU A 35 -0.83 -29.54 -15.85
N SER A 36 -0.92 -28.85 -16.98
CA SER A 36 -2.16 -28.81 -17.79
C SER A 36 -2.18 -29.77 -18.95
N GLY A 37 -1.01 -30.23 -19.41
CA GLY A 37 -0.88 -30.98 -20.69
C GLY A 37 -1.12 -30.12 -21.94
N ILE A 38 -1.33 -28.81 -21.79
CA ILE A 38 -1.56 -27.86 -22.88
C ILE A 38 -0.24 -27.50 -23.54
N SER A 39 -0.18 -27.45 -24.87
CA SER A 39 1.06 -27.09 -25.59
C SER A 39 1.55 -25.69 -25.23
N GLN A 40 2.87 -25.49 -25.21
CA GLN A 40 3.52 -24.21 -24.87
C GLN A 40 2.99 -23.04 -25.73
N ALA A 41 2.80 -23.27 -27.03
CA ALA A 41 2.26 -22.25 -27.95
C ALA A 41 0.84 -21.81 -27.55
N THR A 42 0.01 -22.76 -27.09
CA THR A 42 -1.34 -22.48 -26.63
C THR A 42 -1.33 -21.78 -25.29
N VAL A 43 -0.50 -22.23 -24.32
CA VAL A 43 -0.33 -21.55 -23.02
C VAL A 43 0.09 -20.09 -23.24
N SER A 44 1.09 -19.84 -24.07
CA SER A 44 1.56 -18.46 -24.33
C SER A 44 0.47 -17.58 -24.95
N ARG A 45 -0.30 -18.09 -25.91
CA ARG A 45 -1.43 -17.34 -26.52
C ARG A 45 -2.55 -17.08 -25.51
N THR A 46 -2.86 -18.06 -24.67
CA THR A 46 -3.90 -17.88 -23.64
C THR A 46 -3.48 -16.85 -22.60
N ILE A 47 -2.25 -16.90 -22.09
CA ILE A 47 -1.72 -15.88 -21.15
C ILE A 47 -1.76 -14.49 -21.79
N GLN A 48 -1.36 -14.37 -23.05
CA GLN A 48 -1.42 -13.11 -23.78
C GLN A 48 -2.86 -12.60 -23.93
N ALA A 49 -3.81 -13.50 -24.19
CA ALA A 49 -5.23 -13.16 -24.30
C ALA A 49 -5.86 -12.75 -22.95
N MET A 50 -5.32 -13.23 -21.81
CA MET A 50 -5.74 -12.81 -20.48
C MET A 50 -5.36 -11.36 -20.16
N GLY A 51 -4.40 -10.79 -20.90
CA GLY A 51 -4.05 -9.36 -20.82
C GLY A 51 -3.78 -8.89 -19.39
N ASN A 52 -4.54 -7.90 -18.95
CA ASN A 52 -4.39 -7.28 -17.62
C ASN A 52 -4.80 -8.18 -16.44
N GLU A 53 -5.33 -9.36 -16.64
CA GLU A 53 -5.61 -10.29 -15.55
C GLU A 53 -4.34 -10.94 -14.99
N VAL A 54 -3.27 -10.95 -15.78
CA VAL A 54 -2.01 -11.60 -15.43
C VAL A 54 -0.89 -10.58 -15.38
N VAL A 55 -0.04 -10.69 -14.37
CA VAL A 55 1.21 -9.95 -14.27
C VAL A 55 2.40 -10.87 -14.50
N ARG A 56 3.39 -10.36 -15.24
CA ARG A 56 4.64 -11.04 -15.56
C ARG A 56 5.76 -10.50 -14.69
N PHE A 57 6.58 -11.37 -14.11
CA PHE A 57 7.70 -10.97 -13.27
C PHE A 57 8.87 -11.99 -13.34
N GLY A 58 9.98 -11.67 -12.68
CA GLY A 58 11.17 -12.52 -12.60
C GLY A 58 12.21 -12.26 -13.70
N PRO A 59 13.38 -12.91 -13.60
CA PRO A 59 14.45 -12.74 -14.57
C PRO A 59 14.11 -13.40 -15.93
N TYR A 60 14.74 -12.93 -17.00
CA TYR A 60 14.48 -13.39 -18.36
C TYR A 60 14.51 -14.93 -18.53
N GLN A 61 15.39 -15.61 -17.80
CA GLN A 61 15.54 -17.07 -17.89
C GLN A 61 14.50 -17.85 -17.07
N SER A 62 13.78 -17.18 -16.17
CA SER A 62 12.76 -17.79 -15.29
C SER A 62 11.56 -16.90 -15.09
N ILE A 63 11.01 -16.42 -16.21
CA ILE A 63 9.78 -15.63 -16.19
C ILE A 63 8.64 -16.44 -15.60
N GLN A 64 7.93 -15.80 -14.67
CA GLN A 64 6.70 -16.32 -14.06
C GLN A 64 5.54 -15.40 -14.33
N TYR A 65 4.36 -15.96 -14.19
CA TYR A 65 3.07 -15.29 -14.33
C TYR A 65 2.28 -15.49 -13.06
N ALA A 66 1.60 -14.44 -12.63
CA ALA A 66 0.68 -14.48 -11.51
C ALA A 66 -0.67 -13.90 -11.91
N LEU A 67 -1.75 -14.48 -11.41
CA LEU A 67 -3.10 -13.95 -11.61
C LEU A 67 -3.31 -12.78 -10.63
N ARG A 68 -3.76 -11.63 -11.15
CA ARG A 68 -4.09 -10.49 -10.30
C ARG A 68 -5.25 -10.83 -9.36
N ARG A 69 -5.14 -10.36 -8.15
CA ARG A 69 -6.19 -10.41 -7.13
C ARG A 69 -6.83 -9.03 -7.04
N PRO A 70 -8.12 -8.90 -7.39
CA PRO A 70 -8.79 -7.61 -7.23
C PRO A 70 -8.91 -7.30 -5.74
N LEU A 71 -8.09 -6.37 -5.27
CA LEU A 71 -8.11 -5.90 -3.88
C LEU A 71 -9.02 -4.67 -3.73
N LEU A 72 -9.13 -3.89 -4.78
CA LEU A 72 -9.88 -2.63 -4.88
C LEU A 72 -10.37 -2.45 -6.32
N ALA A 73 -11.00 -1.32 -6.59
CA ALA A 73 -11.48 -0.98 -7.93
C ALA A 73 -10.38 -0.95 -9.01
N THR A 74 -9.10 -0.81 -8.59
CA THR A 74 -7.95 -0.78 -9.50
C THR A 74 -7.09 -2.04 -9.32
N PRO A 75 -6.69 -2.71 -10.42
CA PRO A 75 -5.83 -3.90 -10.35
C PRO A 75 -4.38 -3.58 -9.97
N ASP A 76 -3.93 -2.37 -10.19
CA ASP A 76 -2.57 -1.90 -9.97
C ASP A 76 -2.57 -0.63 -9.12
N ILE A 77 -1.67 -0.57 -8.16
CA ILE A 77 -1.51 0.54 -7.22
C ILE A 77 -0.23 1.28 -7.60
N PRO A 78 -0.31 2.50 -8.14
CA PRO A 78 0.90 3.30 -8.38
C PRO A 78 1.58 3.64 -7.06
N ILE A 79 2.92 3.58 -7.08
CA ILE A 79 3.78 3.89 -5.95
C ILE A 79 4.63 5.09 -6.29
N TYR A 80 4.59 6.09 -5.44
CA TYR A 80 5.37 7.32 -5.55
C TYR A 80 6.32 7.44 -4.38
N ARG A 81 7.45 8.10 -4.60
CA ARG A 81 8.40 8.49 -3.56
C ARG A 81 8.42 10.01 -3.44
N VAL A 82 8.36 10.50 -2.22
CA VAL A 82 8.62 11.91 -1.91
C VAL A 82 10.12 12.13 -1.85
N THR A 83 10.64 13.04 -2.67
CA THR A 83 12.06 13.41 -2.67
C THR A 83 12.38 14.35 -1.50
N PRO A 84 13.65 14.58 -1.16
CA PRO A 84 14.03 15.57 -0.15
C PRO A 84 13.52 16.98 -0.46
N GLU A 85 13.28 17.30 -1.73
CA GLU A 85 12.72 18.57 -2.20
C GLU A 85 11.18 18.62 -2.12
N GLY A 86 10.55 17.55 -1.61
CA GLY A 86 9.09 17.45 -1.49
C GLY A 86 8.33 17.15 -2.78
N GLN A 87 9.03 16.70 -3.83
CA GLN A 87 8.43 16.32 -5.11
C GLN A 87 8.07 14.84 -5.14
N LEU A 88 7.10 14.46 -5.98
CA LEU A 88 6.75 13.07 -6.19
C LEU A 88 7.45 12.48 -7.41
N GLU A 89 8.14 11.38 -7.21
CA GLU A 89 8.71 10.54 -8.26
C GLU A 89 7.95 9.22 -8.35
N THR A 90 7.59 8.80 -9.57
CA THR A 90 6.96 7.49 -9.80
C THR A 90 8.01 6.38 -9.64
N LEU A 91 7.81 5.50 -8.67
CA LEU A 91 8.66 4.32 -8.48
C LEU A 91 8.20 3.12 -9.33
N GLY A 92 6.91 3.00 -9.59
CA GLY A 92 6.33 1.89 -10.34
C GLY A 92 4.92 1.57 -9.88
N THR A 93 4.51 0.32 -10.04
CA THR A 93 3.19 -0.17 -9.65
C THR A 93 3.28 -1.43 -8.79
N LEU A 94 2.41 -1.54 -7.80
CA LEU A 94 2.22 -2.72 -6.97
C LEU A 94 0.94 -3.42 -7.39
N SER A 95 1.05 -4.67 -7.83
CA SER A 95 -0.07 -5.50 -8.26
C SER A 95 -0.34 -6.60 -7.24
N PRO A 96 -1.47 -6.59 -6.51
CA PRO A 96 -1.87 -7.73 -5.70
C PRO A 96 -2.11 -8.95 -6.57
N VAL A 97 -1.61 -10.13 -6.15
CA VAL A 97 -1.73 -11.37 -6.91
C VAL A 97 -2.19 -12.54 -6.04
N GLN A 98 -2.76 -13.54 -6.71
CA GLN A 98 -3.21 -14.77 -6.09
C GLN A 98 -2.02 -15.65 -5.64
N PRO A 99 -2.16 -16.41 -4.51
CA PRO A 99 -3.26 -16.31 -3.55
C PRO A 99 -3.14 -15.11 -2.62
N THR A 100 -1.93 -14.68 -2.22
CA THR A 100 -1.70 -13.66 -1.18
C THR A 100 -0.49 -12.78 -1.43
N GLY A 101 0.11 -12.84 -2.64
CA GLY A 101 1.34 -12.08 -2.94
C GLY A 101 1.10 -10.71 -3.55
N TYR A 102 2.21 -10.02 -3.79
CA TYR A 102 2.26 -8.73 -4.48
C TYR A 102 3.43 -8.69 -5.46
N VAL A 103 3.18 -8.24 -6.68
CA VAL A 103 4.25 -8.00 -7.66
C VAL A 103 4.52 -6.50 -7.74
N MET A 104 5.73 -6.10 -7.41
CA MET A 104 6.23 -4.74 -7.66
C MET A 104 6.85 -4.67 -9.05
N THR A 105 6.27 -3.86 -9.92
CA THR A 105 6.80 -3.53 -11.25
C THR A 105 7.38 -2.14 -11.19
N PRO A 106 8.70 -1.98 -11.06
CA PRO A 106 9.34 -0.68 -10.98
C PRO A 106 9.30 0.05 -12.33
N SER A 107 9.37 1.39 -12.32
CA SER A 107 9.47 2.22 -13.52
C SER A 107 10.72 1.92 -14.34
N ALA A 108 11.79 1.49 -13.66
CA ALA A 108 13.01 1.00 -14.28
C ALA A 108 13.47 -0.25 -13.53
N GLY A 109 13.82 -1.31 -14.28
CA GLY A 109 14.27 -2.56 -13.67
C GLY A 109 13.31 -3.71 -13.89
N ARG A 110 13.35 -4.71 -12.98
CA ARG A 110 12.61 -5.95 -13.13
C ARG A 110 11.51 -6.06 -12.07
N ALA A 111 10.38 -6.58 -12.49
CA ALA A 111 9.29 -6.89 -11.59
C ALA A 111 9.68 -8.04 -10.65
N THR A 112 9.34 -7.89 -9.38
CA THR A 112 9.66 -8.85 -8.29
C THR A 112 8.40 -9.21 -7.52
N LEU A 113 8.34 -10.45 -7.02
CA LEU A 113 7.26 -10.95 -6.18
C LEU A 113 7.65 -10.84 -4.71
N SER A 114 6.71 -10.39 -3.89
CA SER A 114 6.70 -10.57 -2.44
C SER A 114 5.62 -11.59 -2.08
N GLU A 115 6.00 -12.66 -1.37
CA GLU A 115 5.06 -13.66 -0.83
C GLU A 115 4.44 -13.10 0.47
N GLY A 116 3.34 -12.39 0.36
CA GLY A 116 2.74 -11.64 1.46
C GLY A 116 3.05 -10.15 1.35
N PHE A 117 2.79 -9.42 2.44
CA PHE A 117 2.95 -7.95 2.45
C PHE A 117 4.38 -7.55 2.14
N PRO A 118 4.62 -6.59 1.24
CA PRO A 118 5.97 -6.19 0.88
C PRO A 118 6.72 -5.64 2.09
N TRP A 119 7.90 -6.18 2.42
CA TRP A 119 8.69 -5.80 3.57
C TRP A 119 9.01 -4.30 3.65
N TRP A 120 9.16 -3.65 2.50
CA TRP A 120 9.42 -2.21 2.41
C TRP A 120 8.20 -1.32 2.70
N LEU A 121 7.01 -1.92 2.88
CA LEU A 121 5.81 -1.27 3.40
C LEU A 121 5.56 -1.55 4.89
N ASP A 122 6.33 -2.44 5.51
CA ASP A 122 6.09 -2.81 6.91
C ASP A 122 6.23 -1.63 7.86
N ASP A 123 7.18 -0.74 7.62
CA ASP A 123 7.38 0.47 8.43
C ASP A 123 6.21 1.48 8.29
N MET A 124 5.41 1.35 7.24
CA MET A 124 4.23 2.18 7.02
C MET A 124 2.98 1.66 7.74
N ARG A 125 3.05 0.50 8.38
CA ARG A 125 1.93 -0.03 9.18
C ARG A 125 1.67 0.90 10.35
N PRO A 126 0.41 1.29 10.62
CA PRO A 126 0.08 2.03 11.82
C PRO A 126 0.51 1.25 13.06
N GLN A 127 1.27 1.88 13.96
CA GLN A 127 1.80 1.23 15.15
C GLN A 127 1.79 2.19 16.35
N GLY A 128 1.70 1.62 17.55
CA GLY A 128 1.84 2.35 18.79
C GLY A 128 0.79 3.44 19.02
N PHE A 129 1.17 4.47 19.75
CA PHE A 129 0.27 5.55 20.15
C PHE A 129 -0.38 6.27 18.96
N LEU A 130 0.42 6.78 18.03
CA LEU A 130 -0.09 7.50 16.86
C LEU A 130 -0.81 6.57 15.88
N GLY A 131 -0.37 5.31 15.74
CA GLY A 131 -1.06 4.32 14.92
C GLY A 131 -2.48 4.04 15.40
N ARG A 132 -2.72 4.02 16.72
CA ARG A 132 -4.08 3.89 17.26
C ARG A 132 -4.96 5.10 16.93
N ALA A 133 -4.42 6.32 17.04
CA ALA A 133 -5.13 7.54 16.65
C ALA A 133 -5.46 7.56 15.15
N PHE A 134 -4.49 7.17 14.31
CA PHE A 134 -4.67 7.02 12.86
C PHE A 134 -5.79 6.02 12.53
N VAL A 135 -5.77 4.84 13.17
CA VAL A 135 -6.82 3.82 12.98
C VAL A 135 -8.18 4.34 13.43
N ALA A 136 -8.25 4.98 14.60
CA ALA A 136 -9.51 5.53 15.11
C ALA A 136 -10.13 6.56 14.16
N ALA A 137 -9.30 7.41 13.55
CA ALA A 137 -9.74 8.42 12.58
C ALA A 137 -10.21 7.81 11.25
N LEU A 138 -9.57 6.75 10.78
CA LEU A 138 -9.80 6.19 9.43
C LEU A 138 -10.76 5.00 9.40
N ALA A 139 -10.96 4.30 10.50
CA ALA A 139 -11.73 3.07 10.53
C ALA A 139 -13.14 3.25 9.98
N ALA A 140 -13.90 4.23 10.50
CA ALA A 140 -15.27 4.47 10.08
C ALA A 140 -15.38 4.98 8.63
N PRO A 141 -14.62 6.02 8.21
CA PRO A 141 -14.67 6.52 6.83
C PRO A 141 -14.33 5.47 5.78
N LEU A 142 -13.43 4.54 6.10
CA LEU A 142 -12.96 3.50 5.16
C LEU A 142 -13.69 2.15 5.32
N GLY A 143 -14.62 2.04 6.27
CA GLY A 143 -15.30 0.78 6.58
C GLY A 143 -14.32 -0.30 7.05
N LEU A 144 -13.31 0.08 7.86
CA LEU A 144 -12.29 -0.79 8.42
C LEU A 144 -12.56 -1.11 9.89
N PRO A 145 -11.96 -2.18 10.44
CA PRO A 145 -12.06 -2.47 11.87
C PRO A 145 -11.58 -1.29 12.72
N SER A 146 -12.30 -1.00 13.80
CA SER A 146 -12.01 0.14 14.69
C SER A 146 -10.81 -0.06 15.61
N ARG A 147 -10.28 -1.28 15.71
CA ARG A 147 -9.15 -1.63 16.58
C ARG A 147 -7.94 -1.98 15.74
N LEU A 148 -6.81 -1.38 16.04
CA LEU A 148 -5.54 -1.63 15.33
C LEU A 148 -5.16 -3.12 15.30
N GLY A 149 -5.38 -3.85 16.40
CA GLY A 149 -5.06 -5.27 16.47
C GLY A 149 -5.87 -6.17 15.52
N ASP A 150 -6.98 -5.68 14.98
CA ASP A 150 -7.83 -6.42 14.03
C ASP A 150 -7.46 -6.11 12.56
N TRP A 151 -6.48 -5.22 12.34
CA TRP A 151 -6.04 -4.86 11.00
C TRP A 151 -5.14 -5.94 10.39
N GLN A 152 -5.56 -6.45 9.27
CA GLN A 152 -4.79 -7.33 8.40
C GLN A 152 -4.08 -6.49 7.31
N GLU A 153 -3.19 -7.13 6.56
CA GLU A 153 -2.43 -6.50 5.46
C GLU A 153 -3.31 -5.74 4.46
N GLU A 154 -4.47 -6.29 4.14
CA GLU A 154 -5.43 -5.66 3.24
C GLU A 154 -6.00 -4.36 3.82
N HIS A 155 -6.28 -4.31 5.12
CA HIS A 155 -6.77 -3.12 5.80
C HIS A 155 -5.70 -2.02 5.79
N VAL A 156 -4.44 -2.39 6.07
CA VAL A 156 -3.30 -1.47 5.99
C VAL A 156 -3.17 -0.90 4.58
N LEU A 157 -3.19 -1.76 3.57
CA LEU A 157 -3.05 -1.30 2.19
C LEU A 157 -4.21 -0.39 1.77
N ARG A 158 -5.45 -0.72 2.15
CA ARG A 158 -6.61 0.15 1.89
C ARG A 158 -6.48 1.52 2.54
N ALA A 159 -5.92 1.59 3.74
CA ALA A 159 -5.65 2.87 4.40
C ALA A 159 -4.55 3.65 3.68
N LEU A 160 -3.46 2.99 3.31
CA LEU A 160 -2.32 3.63 2.62
C LEU A 160 -2.66 4.17 1.23
N ILE A 161 -3.58 3.54 0.50
CA ILE A 161 -4.00 4.01 -0.84
C ILE A 161 -5.15 5.03 -0.80
N SER A 162 -5.75 5.23 0.38
CA SER A 162 -6.79 6.23 0.56
C SER A 162 -6.23 7.64 0.51
N GLN A 163 -7.14 8.60 0.48
CA GLN A 163 -6.81 10.03 0.57
C GLN A 163 -5.97 10.42 1.80
N PHE A 164 -5.93 9.58 2.82
CA PHE A 164 -5.19 9.83 4.07
C PHE A 164 -3.79 9.18 4.07
N GLY A 165 -3.51 8.29 3.12
CA GLY A 165 -2.26 7.54 3.07
C GLY A 165 -1.02 8.39 2.78
N TYR A 166 -1.19 9.61 2.26
CA TYR A 166 -0.09 10.53 1.98
C TYR A 166 0.65 11.00 3.24
N ASP A 167 0.01 10.92 4.40
CA ASP A 167 0.57 11.32 5.72
C ASP A 167 1.03 10.12 6.55
N ALA A 168 1.11 8.94 5.95
CA ALA A 168 1.68 7.77 6.60
C ALA A 168 3.18 7.94 6.83
N VAL A 169 3.72 7.19 7.79
CA VAL A 169 5.17 7.17 8.07
C VAL A 169 5.94 6.72 6.83
N GLY A 170 7.06 7.38 6.58
CA GLY A 170 7.94 7.09 5.46
C GLY A 170 7.85 8.17 4.37
N ASN A 171 8.43 7.85 3.22
CA ASN A 171 8.47 8.76 2.09
C ASN A 171 7.77 8.19 0.85
N LEU A 172 6.86 7.23 1.05
CA LEU A 172 6.07 6.64 -0.04
C LEU A 172 4.63 7.14 0.01
N VAL A 173 4.06 7.36 -1.15
CA VAL A 173 2.64 7.67 -1.36
C VAL A 173 2.08 6.61 -2.30
N LEU A 174 0.99 5.96 -1.90
CA LEU A 174 0.38 4.86 -2.61
C LEU A 174 -0.96 5.29 -3.23
N GLY A 175 -1.18 4.89 -4.47
CA GLY A 175 -2.44 5.14 -5.17
C GLY A 175 -2.63 6.58 -5.66
N GLU A 176 -3.56 6.76 -6.59
CA GLU A 176 -3.84 8.08 -7.15
C GLU A 176 -4.50 9.01 -6.13
N GLN A 177 -5.36 8.50 -5.25
CA GLN A 177 -5.98 9.32 -4.21
C GLN A 177 -4.95 9.91 -3.25
N GLY A 178 -4.00 9.09 -2.77
CA GLY A 178 -2.89 9.57 -1.94
C GLY A 178 -2.04 10.62 -2.67
N ARG A 179 -1.76 10.40 -3.96
CA ARG A 179 -1.03 11.36 -4.80
C ARG A 179 -1.76 12.69 -4.93
N GLU A 180 -3.04 12.67 -5.26
CA GLU A 180 -3.85 13.89 -5.41
C GLU A 180 -3.87 14.70 -4.11
N HIS A 181 -4.11 14.06 -2.98
CA HIS A 181 -4.13 14.74 -1.68
C HIS A 181 -2.75 15.26 -1.28
N PHE A 182 -1.69 14.52 -1.58
CA PHE A 182 -0.33 15.00 -1.38
C PHE A 182 -0.05 16.29 -2.17
N LEU A 183 -0.48 16.36 -3.43
CA LEU A 183 -0.26 17.53 -4.28
C LEU A 183 -1.15 18.72 -3.88
N LEU A 184 -2.35 18.46 -3.36
CA LEU A 184 -3.30 19.48 -2.93
C LEU A 184 -3.10 19.92 -1.48
N ARG A 185 -2.21 19.24 -0.71
CA ARG A 185 -1.99 19.59 0.68
C ARG A 185 -1.49 21.03 0.81
N GLN A 186 -2.06 21.72 1.77
CA GLN A 186 -1.53 23.02 2.18
C GLN A 186 -0.36 22.80 3.15
N GLU A 187 0.72 23.52 2.97
CA GLU A 187 1.77 23.52 3.99
C GLU A 187 1.20 24.09 5.30
N PRO A 188 1.36 23.39 6.41
CA PRO A 188 0.92 23.91 7.69
C PRO A 188 1.66 25.22 8.01
N LEU A 189 0.99 26.15 8.65
CA LEU A 189 1.67 27.34 9.16
C LEU A 189 2.58 26.92 10.32
N PRO A 190 3.85 27.36 10.33
CA PRO A 190 4.75 27.02 11.42
C PRO A 190 4.30 27.70 12.73
N LEU A 191 4.34 26.97 13.82
CA LEU A 191 4.11 27.54 15.14
C LEU A 191 5.28 28.46 15.51
N PRO A 192 5.01 29.75 15.82
CA PRO A 192 6.05 30.67 16.25
C PRO A 192 6.73 30.21 17.55
N ALA A 193 8.04 30.43 17.66
CA ALA A 193 8.82 30.04 18.83
C ALA A 193 8.22 30.61 20.15
N SER A 194 7.61 31.78 20.11
CA SER A 194 6.96 32.43 21.27
C SER A 194 5.68 31.73 21.76
N LEU A 195 5.05 30.90 20.92
CA LEU A 195 3.80 30.21 21.24
C LEU A 195 3.98 28.70 21.47
N LEU A 196 5.20 28.18 21.43
CA LEU A 196 5.45 26.73 21.48
C LEU A 196 4.91 26.09 22.76
N ASN A 197 5.13 26.69 23.93
CA ASN A 197 4.70 26.09 25.20
C ASN A 197 3.18 25.92 25.28
N ASP A 198 2.44 26.97 24.96
CA ASP A 198 0.96 26.94 25.00
C ASP A 198 0.40 26.01 23.93
N SER A 199 0.98 26.08 22.72
CA SER A 199 0.58 25.21 21.60
C SER A 199 0.87 23.75 21.87
N TYR A 200 2.00 23.41 22.49
CA TYR A 200 2.35 22.03 22.83
C TYR A 200 1.43 21.44 23.90
N ALA A 201 1.01 22.23 24.89
CA ALA A 201 0.02 21.80 25.87
C ALA A 201 -1.33 21.46 25.21
N LEU A 202 -1.79 22.28 24.27
CA LEU A 202 -3.01 22.03 23.52
C LEU A 202 -2.89 20.81 22.60
N LEU A 203 -1.77 20.70 21.85
CA LEU A 203 -1.52 19.57 20.97
C LEU A 203 -1.38 18.25 21.74
N ALA A 204 -0.80 18.27 22.92
CA ALA A 204 -0.74 17.10 23.81
C ALA A 204 -2.15 16.66 24.25
N GLN A 205 -3.01 17.59 24.60
CA GLN A 205 -4.41 17.31 24.94
C GLN A 205 -5.17 16.72 23.76
N GLN A 206 -5.02 17.30 22.57
CA GLN A 206 -5.65 16.81 21.33
C GLN A 206 -5.13 15.42 20.93
N ALA A 207 -3.84 15.15 21.14
CA ALA A 207 -3.27 13.83 20.89
C ALA A 207 -3.84 12.77 21.84
N LEU A 208 -4.11 13.12 23.09
CA LEU A 208 -4.71 12.21 24.08
C LEU A 208 -6.20 11.94 23.80
N SER A 209 -6.94 12.94 23.31
CA SER A 209 -8.34 12.77 22.92
C SER A 209 -8.52 12.01 21.60
N GLY A 210 -7.42 11.77 20.86
CA GLY A 210 -7.46 11.14 19.53
C GLY A 210 -7.94 12.07 18.41
N GLU A 211 -8.01 13.39 18.67
CA GLU A 211 -8.44 14.38 17.68
C GLU A 211 -7.35 14.73 16.66
N THR A 212 -6.11 14.42 16.94
CA THR A 212 -5.00 14.70 16.01
C THR A 212 -4.72 13.45 15.19
N PRO A 213 -5.09 13.40 13.90
CA PRO A 213 -4.57 12.40 12.99
C PRO A 213 -3.09 12.68 12.83
N ALA A 214 -2.27 11.93 13.50
CA ALA A 214 -0.84 12.06 13.41
C ALA A 214 -0.26 10.86 12.68
N SER A 215 0.88 11.07 12.06
CA SER A 215 1.65 10.05 11.38
C SER A 215 1.76 8.77 12.22
N SER A 216 1.78 7.62 11.60
CA SER A 216 1.85 6.31 12.25
C SER A 216 3.23 6.00 12.87
N ALA A 217 3.98 7.01 13.32
CA ALA A 217 5.28 6.82 13.97
C ALA A 217 5.16 5.87 15.16
N GLY A 218 5.89 4.75 15.12
CA GLY A 218 5.84 3.70 16.12
C GLY A 218 6.17 4.13 17.56
N GLY A 219 5.92 3.25 18.51
CA GLY A 219 6.20 3.41 19.95
C GLY A 219 5.00 3.87 20.76
N GLU A 220 4.92 3.38 21.99
CA GLU A 220 3.78 3.52 22.91
C GLU A 220 3.74 4.85 23.69
N GLN A 221 4.87 5.56 23.77
CA GLN A 221 4.91 6.85 24.47
C GLN A 221 4.03 7.88 23.78
N PRO A 222 3.19 8.64 24.53
CA PRO A 222 2.39 9.73 23.99
C PRO A 222 3.24 10.75 23.24
N LYS A 223 2.79 11.16 22.07
CA LYS A 223 3.52 12.06 21.17
C LYS A 223 2.57 12.73 20.18
N PHE A 224 3.05 13.83 19.60
CA PHE A 224 2.40 14.49 18.46
C PHE A 224 3.45 15.04 17.50
N THR A 225 3.03 15.38 16.29
CA THR A 225 3.87 16.08 15.31
C THR A 225 3.47 17.54 15.25
N ALA A 226 4.45 18.44 15.04
CA ALA A 226 4.20 19.85 14.84
C ALA A 226 5.17 20.42 13.80
N TYR A 227 4.76 21.46 13.09
CA TYR A 227 5.63 22.26 12.25
C TYR A 227 5.94 23.55 13.01
N VAL A 228 7.21 23.81 13.25
CA VAL A 228 7.65 24.85 14.18
C VAL A 228 8.69 25.78 13.55
N GLU A 229 8.69 27.02 14.00
CA GLU A 229 9.75 27.98 13.69
C GLU A 229 10.80 27.97 14.82
N THR A 230 12.04 27.72 14.47
CA THR A 230 13.19 27.68 15.38
C THR A 230 14.21 28.73 15.00
N ALA A 231 15.22 28.94 15.85
CA ALA A 231 16.32 29.85 15.54
C ALA A 231 17.13 29.43 14.28
N SER A 232 17.10 28.14 13.92
CA SER A 232 17.75 27.58 12.73
C SER A 232 16.84 27.50 11.49
N GLY A 233 15.58 27.93 11.60
CA GLY A 233 14.60 27.89 10.51
C GLY A 233 13.36 27.09 10.89
N ARG A 234 12.59 26.69 9.88
CA ARG A 234 11.34 25.92 10.05
C ARG A 234 11.63 24.43 10.01
N SER A 235 10.98 23.65 10.87
CA SER A 235 11.20 22.20 10.95
C SER A 235 9.94 21.47 11.40
N HIS A 236 9.75 20.26 10.87
CA HIS A 236 8.83 19.30 11.44
C HIS A 236 9.48 18.64 12.65
N VAL A 237 8.76 18.58 13.75
CA VAL A 237 9.23 17.98 15.00
C VAL A 237 8.27 16.90 15.48
N LEU A 238 8.81 15.88 16.12
CA LEU A 238 8.05 14.89 16.87
C LEU A 238 8.25 15.17 18.35
N VAL A 239 7.19 15.58 19.02
CA VAL A 239 7.21 15.90 20.45
C VAL A 239 6.69 14.70 21.23
N LYS A 240 7.51 14.18 22.14
CA LYS A 240 7.13 13.14 23.11
C LYS A 240 6.84 13.80 24.44
N PHE A 241 5.80 13.32 25.12
CA PHE A 241 5.44 13.87 26.44
C PHE A 241 5.05 12.74 27.40
N THR A 242 5.07 13.05 28.69
CA THR A 242 4.58 12.17 29.76
C THR A 242 3.27 12.73 30.30
N LEU A 243 2.39 11.82 30.69
CA LEU A 243 1.22 12.21 31.48
C LEU A 243 1.69 12.69 32.86
N PRO A 244 1.04 13.71 33.47
CA PRO A 244 1.24 13.96 34.88
C PRO A 244 0.98 12.65 35.63
N ASP A 245 1.85 12.34 36.62
CA ASP A 245 1.61 11.19 37.49
C ASP A 245 0.22 11.36 38.09
N ALA A 246 -0.64 10.35 37.93
CA ALA A 246 -1.89 10.30 38.67
C ALA A 246 -1.46 10.31 40.16
N GLU A 247 -1.76 11.37 40.86
CA GLU A 247 -1.52 11.44 42.30
C GLU A 247 -2.16 10.20 42.94
N ALA A 248 -1.31 9.42 43.64
CA ALA A 248 -1.66 8.18 44.30
C ALA A 248 -2.56 8.45 45.52
#